data_a03099a372ea9e51e0447f5b0c23cddb
#
_entry.id   a03099a372ea9e51e0447f5b0c23cddb
#
_cell.length_a   1.000
_cell.length_b   1.000
_cell.length_c   1.000
_cell.angle_alpha   90.00
_cell.angle_beta   90.00
_cell.angle_gamma   90.00
#
_symmetry.space_group_name_H-M   'P 1'
#
loop_
_entity.id
_entity.type
_entity.pdbx_description
1 polymer ?
#
loop_
_entity_poly.entity_id
_entity_poly.type
_entity_poly.pdbx_seq_one_letter_code
_entity_poly.pdbx_strand_id
1 'polypeptide(L)'
;MTFKAITGAALCATMLTFSGQAFADAELKIFVSSQHQPDVWRKAIDQYEAKTPGVKVVIETGGNTSEMQAQYLNTVMSAKDSSLDVLMLDVIRPAQFATAGWTSDFSGKDMSAYLPTYAEANTVDGKIVALPAFADSMFLYYRKDLLDKYGIQPPTTWDELKEAAKKVMEGEKNPELQGLSFQGKAIEGAVCTFLLPYWSEGKSLVENGKLNFDNKAAVDSLKLWKSFVDEGISKKNISEVATDDTRKEFQAGKVLFAVNWSYAWTHFQGKESQVNDKVGVARLPAVKGGEQTTCLGGWEFGVSAYSKQQDEAKKLVEYLSGQDVSKFMAINATLLPTYASLYKDADVTKAIPWFADALPVVETAKARPVTPRYNEVSETIRTTVNGVLAGVMTPEDAAKQMESRLRRVLR
;
A
#
# COMPACT_ATOMS: atom_id res chain seq x y z
N MET A 1 14.38 88.54 -42.71
CA MET A 1 15.34 87.44 -42.45
C MET A 1 14.68 86.40 -41.62
N THR A 2 14.26 85.33 -42.22
CA THR A 2 13.40 84.30 -41.66
C THR A 2 14.26 83.17 -41.17
N PHE A 3 14.20 82.80 -39.86
CA PHE A 3 14.78 81.53 -39.34
C PHE A 3 13.65 80.53 -39.13
N LYS A 4 13.75 79.42 -39.83
CA LYS A 4 12.91 78.21 -39.63
C LYS A 4 13.46 77.36 -38.50
N ALA A 5 12.63 77.10 -37.51
CA ALA A 5 12.91 76.10 -36.49
C ALA A 5 12.45 74.72 -36.97
N ILE A 6 13.31 73.73 -36.93
CA ILE A 6 13.02 72.32 -37.23
C ILE A 6 12.78 71.60 -35.90
N THR A 7 11.56 71.15 -35.64
CA THR A 7 11.17 70.34 -34.51
C THR A 7 11.32 68.87 -34.88
N GLY A 8 12.31 68.19 -34.26
CA GLY A 8 12.48 66.77 -34.39
C GLY A 8 11.55 66.04 -33.40
N ALA A 9 10.64 65.25 -33.91
CA ALA A 9 9.81 64.36 -33.10
C ALA A 9 10.56 63.04 -32.87
N ALA A 10 10.93 62.78 -31.59
CA ALA A 10 11.49 61.49 -31.19
C ALA A 10 10.33 60.50 -30.96
N LEU A 11 10.26 59.47 -31.81
CA LEU A 11 9.33 58.36 -31.66
C LEU A 11 9.92 57.36 -30.63
N CYS A 12 9.40 57.42 -29.39
CA CYS A 12 9.64 56.34 -28.38
C CYS A 12 8.80 55.10 -28.74
N ALA A 13 9.44 54.09 -29.35
CA ALA A 13 8.82 52.77 -29.51
C ALA A 13 8.87 52.03 -28.18
N THR A 14 7.77 52.03 -27.47
CA THR A 14 7.56 51.20 -26.27
C THR A 14 7.36 49.76 -26.76
N MET A 15 8.40 48.89 -26.65
CA MET A 15 8.24 47.45 -26.77
C MET A 15 7.45 46.95 -25.55
N LEU A 16 6.16 46.71 -25.76
CA LEU A 16 5.36 45.88 -24.86
C LEU A 16 5.84 44.42 -24.96
N THR A 17 6.66 44.01 -24.00
CA THR A 17 6.93 42.60 -23.79
C THR A 17 5.64 41.98 -23.26
N PHE A 18 4.87 41.36 -24.12
CA PHE A 18 3.85 40.40 -23.70
C PHE A 18 4.59 39.23 -23.09
N SER A 19 4.72 39.16 -21.77
CA SER A 19 4.92 37.93 -21.07
C SER A 19 3.67 37.08 -21.28
N GLY A 20 3.65 36.32 -22.37
CA GLY A 20 2.65 35.30 -22.60
C GLY A 20 2.72 34.33 -21.40
N GLN A 21 1.70 34.35 -20.57
CA GLN A 21 1.43 33.20 -19.73
C GLN A 21 1.25 32.02 -20.70
N ALA A 22 2.24 31.14 -20.77
CA ALA A 22 2.08 29.87 -21.45
C ALA A 22 0.99 29.12 -20.69
N PHE A 23 -0.21 29.09 -21.25
CA PHE A 23 -1.24 28.15 -20.78
C PHE A 23 -0.67 26.76 -21.01
N ALA A 24 -0.82 25.86 -20.02
CA ALA A 24 -0.47 24.48 -20.21
C ALA A 24 -1.30 23.92 -21.37
N ASP A 25 -0.64 23.22 -22.30
CA ASP A 25 -1.30 22.55 -23.42
C ASP A 25 -2.17 21.39 -22.91
N ALA A 26 -1.80 20.83 -21.76
CA ALA A 26 -2.56 19.80 -21.05
C ALA A 26 -2.51 19.98 -19.52
N GLU A 27 -3.68 19.93 -18.87
CA GLU A 27 -3.78 19.83 -17.41
C GLU A 27 -4.34 18.46 -17.06
N LEU A 28 -3.51 17.62 -16.42
CA LEU A 28 -3.86 16.28 -15.98
C LEU A 28 -4.19 16.29 -14.48
N LYS A 29 -5.18 15.51 -14.07
CA LYS A 29 -5.49 15.26 -12.67
C LYS A 29 -5.20 13.82 -12.29
N ILE A 30 -4.35 13.65 -11.29
CA ILE A 30 -4.00 12.35 -10.73
C ILE A 30 -4.57 12.21 -9.31
N PHE A 31 -5.29 11.12 -9.05
CA PHE A 31 -5.68 10.75 -7.70
C PHE A 31 -4.57 9.95 -7.03
N VAL A 32 -4.10 10.42 -5.88
CA VAL A 32 -3.08 9.75 -5.05
C VAL A 32 -3.62 9.57 -3.64
N SER A 33 -3.40 8.39 -3.06
CA SER A 33 -3.77 8.13 -1.67
C SER A 33 -3.09 9.09 -0.70
N SER A 34 -3.85 9.63 0.25
CA SER A 34 -3.31 10.47 1.33
C SER A 34 -2.29 9.77 2.23
N GLN A 35 -2.30 8.42 2.28
CA GLN A 35 -1.34 7.60 3.06
C GLN A 35 0.01 7.42 2.36
N HIS A 36 0.08 7.58 1.03
CA HIS A 36 1.27 7.24 0.25
C HIS A 36 2.09 8.47 -0.13
N GLN A 37 2.26 9.39 0.82
CA GLN A 37 3.15 10.54 0.75
C GLN A 37 2.97 11.39 -0.52
N PRO A 38 1.80 12.02 -0.72
CA PRO A 38 1.49 12.82 -1.90
C PRO A 38 2.50 13.94 -2.15
N ASP A 39 3.12 14.48 -1.09
CA ASP A 39 4.18 15.50 -1.21
C ASP A 39 5.46 14.96 -1.87
N VAL A 40 5.76 13.66 -1.70
CA VAL A 40 6.90 13.04 -2.38
C VAL A 40 6.55 12.73 -3.83
N TRP A 41 5.32 12.27 -4.12
CA TRP A 41 4.81 12.15 -5.48
C TRP A 41 4.80 13.49 -6.20
N ARG A 42 4.45 14.61 -5.52
CA ARG A 42 4.54 15.94 -6.11
C ARG A 42 5.93 16.25 -6.63
N LYS A 43 7.00 15.91 -5.88
CA LYS A 43 8.37 16.13 -6.32
C LYS A 43 8.74 15.29 -7.56
N ALA A 44 8.26 14.07 -7.65
CA ALA A 44 8.45 13.24 -8.86
C ALA A 44 7.70 13.84 -10.08
N ILE A 45 6.49 14.35 -9.85
CA ILE A 45 5.68 15.01 -10.88
C ILE A 45 6.31 16.35 -11.30
N ASP A 46 6.89 17.12 -10.37
CA ASP A 46 7.62 18.36 -10.72
C ASP A 46 8.79 18.09 -11.68
N GLN A 47 9.47 16.94 -11.51
CA GLN A 47 10.52 16.51 -12.43
C GLN A 47 9.95 16.12 -13.81
N TYR A 48 8.75 15.55 -13.88
CA TYR A 48 8.06 15.26 -15.11
C TYR A 48 7.67 16.55 -15.85
N GLU A 49 7.01 17.49 -15.14
CA GLU A 49 6.63 18.80 -15.69
C GLU A 49 7.84 19.57 -16.25
N ALA A 50 8.97 19.53 -15.55
CA ALA A 50 10.21 20.17 -16.01
C ALA A 50 10.75 19.57 -17.32
N LYS A 51 10.53 18.28 -17.56
CA LYS A 51 10.95 17.55 -18.79
C LYS A 51 9.90 17.62 -19.89
N THR A 52 8.66 18.01 -19.58
CA THR A 52 7.51 18.00 -20.50
C THR A 52 6.83 19.39 -20.49
N PRO A 53 7.46 20.39 -21.12
CA PRO A 53 6.87 21.73 -21.18
C PRO A 53 5.46 21.70 -21.78
N GLY A 54 4.55 22.47 -21.21
CA GLY A 54 3.14 22.52 -21.65
C GLY A 54 2.23 21.53 -20.91
N VAL A 55 2.76 20.62 -20.07
CA VAL A 55 1.95 19.74 -19.23
C VAL A 55 1.95 20.23 -17.79
N LYS A 56 0.76 20.27 -17.19
CA LYS A 56 0.55 20.56 -15.77
C LYS A 56 -0.18 19.37 -15.12
N VAL A 57 0.25 18.96 -13.92
CA VAL A 57 -0.37 17.85 -13.21
C VAL A 57 -0.87 18.32 -11.85
N VAL A 58 -2.13 18.11 -11.57
CA VAL A 58 -2.77 18.42 -10.29
C VAL A 58 -2.97 17.10 -9.52
N ILE A 59 -2.48 17.05 -8.27
CA ILE A 59 -2.73 15.92 -7.38
C ILE A 59 -4.03 16.17 -6.62
N GLU A 60 -4.95 15.24 -6.73
CA GLU A 60 -6.12 15.12 -5.87
C GLU A 60 -5.88 14.01 -4.86
N THR A 61 -6.12 14.28 -3.59
CA THR A 61 -5.91 13.30 -2.52
C THR A 61 -7.21 13.01 -1.81
N GLY A 62 -7.38 11.76 -1.37
CA GLY A 62 -8.55 11.38 -0.60
C GLY A 62 -8.39 9.99 0.02
N GLY A 63 -9.27 9.73 1.00
CA GLY A 63 -9.32 8.45 1.68
C GLY A 63 -8.04 8.09 2.45
N ASN A 64 -8.21 7.65 3.67
CA ASN A 64 -7.10 7.13 4.49
C ASN A 64 -7.15 5.61 4.67
N THR A 65 -7.96 4.93 3.88
CA THR A 65 -8.03 3.47 3.78
C THR A 65 -8.31 3.06 2.32
N SER A 66 -7.92 1.83 1.95
CA SER A 66 -8.18 1.28 0.62
C SER A 66 -9.69 1.29 0.27
N GLU A 67 -10.56 1.04 1.25
CA GLU A 67 -12.01 1.06 1.06
C GLU A 67 -12.55 2.46 0.75
N MET A 68 -12.11 3.48 1.50
CA MET A 68 -12.55 4.87 1.27
C MET A 68 -12.11 5.37 -0.09
N GLN A 69 -10.89 5.03 -0.51
CA GLN A 69 -10.38 5.37 -1.84
C GLN A 69 -11.17 4.65 -2.93
N ALA A 70 -11.41 3.34 -2.76
CA ALA A 70 -12.22 2.57 -3.69
C ALA A 70 -13.65 3.11 -3.80
N GLN A 71 -14.26 3.51 -2.69
CA GLN A 71 -15.60 4.11 -2.68
C GLN A 71 -15.64 5.43 -3.48
N TYR A 72 -14.63 6.28 -3.27
CA TYR A 72 -14.51 7.52 -4.01
C TYR A 72 -14.34 7.26 -5.52
N LEU A 73 -13.35 6.44 -5.89
CA LEU A 73 -13.08 6.12 -7.30
C LEU A 73 -14.25 5.41 -7.97
N ASN A 74 -14.92 4.48 -7.28
CA ASN A 74 -16.13 3.83 -7.79
C ASN A 74 -17.24 4.85 -8.08
N THR A 75 -17.40 5.87 -7.23
CA THR A 75 -18.40 6.94 -7.45
C THR A 75 -18.07 7.75 -8.70
N VAL A 76 -16.83 8.22 -8.83
CA VAL A 76 -16.35 9.00 -9.99
C VAL A 76 -16.50 8.17 -11.28
N MET A 77 -16.01 6.93 -11.28
CA MET A 77 -16.02 6.07 -12.47
C MET A 77 -17.41 5.61 -12.87
N SER A 78 -18.31 5.30 -11.93
CA SER A 78 -19.71 4.95 -12.21
C SER A 78 -20.48 6.13 -12.81
N ALA A 79 -20.15 7.36 -12.41
CA ALA A 79 -20.73 8.57 -12.99
C ALA A 79 -20.16 8.89 -14.39
N LYS A 80 -19.16 8.12 -14.87
CA LYS A 80 -18.39 8.41 -16.10
C LYS A 80 -17.78 9.82 -16.08
N ASP A 81 -17.36 10.25 -14.90
CA ASP A 81 -16.78 11.56 -14.69
C ASP A 81 -15.38 11.63 -15.29
N SER A 82 -15.11 12.63 -16.10
CA SER A 82 -13.81 12.90 -16.73
C SER A 82 -12.92 13.83 -15.92
N SER A 83 -13.22 14.03 -14.64
CA SER A 83 -12.44 14.93 -13.77
C SER A 83 -11.09 14.34 -13.35
N LEU A 84 -10.91 13.01 -13.41
CA LEU A 84 -9.65 12.33 -13.13
C LEU A 84 -9.09 11.67 -14.39
N ASP A 85 -7.79 11.88 -14.63
CA ASP A 85 -7.06 11.28 -15.75
C ASP A 85 -6.28 10.03 -15.32
N VAL A 86 -5.64 10.09 -14.14
CA VAL A 86 -4.83 9.00 -13.59
C VAL A 86 -5.35 8.60 -12.20
N LEU A 87 -5.48 7.30 -11.99
CA LEU A 87 -6.04 6.68 -10.80
C LEU A 87 -4.97 5.86 -10.09
N MET A 88 -4.68 6.16 -8.81
CA MET A 88 -3.89 5.25 -7.99
C MET A 88 -4.81 4.18 -7.41
N LEU A 89 -4.56 2.93 -7.75
CA LEU A 89 -5.37 1.75 -7.42
C LEU A 89 -4.60 0.83 -6.47
N ASP A 90 -5.24 0.32 -5.43
CA ASP A 90 -4.70 -0.81 -4.64
C ASP A 90 -4.56 -2.03 -5.56
N VAL A 91 -3.50 -2.83 -5.41
CA VAL A 91 -3.15 -4.02 -6.21
C VAL A 91 -4.30 -5.02 -6.41
N ILE A 92 -5.31 -4.98 -5.55
CA ILE A 92 -6.51 -5.81 -5.63
C ILE A 92 -7.58 -5.28 -6.60
N ARG A 93 -7.42 -4.07 -7.16
CA ARG A 93 -8.45 -3.36 -7.93
C ARG A 93 -8.38 -3.51 -9.45
N PRO A 94 -7.23 -3.79 -10.09
CA PRO A 94 -7.13 -3.83 -11.55
C PRO A 94 -8.21 -4.70 -12.21
N ALA A 95 -8.45 -5.91 -11.69
CA ALA A 95 -9.47 -6.81 -12.25
C ALA A 95 -10.89 -6.22 -12.20
N GLN A 96 -11.28 -5.57 -11.10
CA GLN A 96 -12.58 -4.91 -10.95
C GLN A 96 -12.72 -3.75 -11.95
N PHE A 97 -11.71 -2.89 -12.01
CA PHE A 97 -11.74 -1.68 -12.85
C PHE A 97 -11.72 -2.04 -14.34
N ALA A 98 -10.93 -3.04 -14.73
CA ALA A 98 -10.90 -3.56 -16.09
C ALA A 98 -12.24 -4.17 -16.52
N THR A 99 -12.83 -5.02 -15.68
CA THR A 99 -14.14 -5.65 -15.95
C THR A 99 -15.25 -4.61 -16.08
N ALA A 100 -15.20 -3.52 -15.32
CA ALA A 100 -16.13 -2.41 -15.41
C ALA A 100 -15.85 -1.48 -16.61
N GLY A 101 -14.75 -1.67 -17.34
CA GLY A 101 -14.35 -0.79 -18.45
C GLY A 101 -13.92 0.61 -18.00
N TRP A 102 -13.34 0.73 -16.81
CA TRP A 102 -12.98 2.01 -16.19
C TRP A 102 -11.52 2.43 -16.42
N THR A 103 -10.67 1.50 -16.86
CA THR A 103 -9.26 1.78 -17.17
C THR A 103 -8.95 1.56 -18.64
N SER A 104 -8.03 2.37 -19.15
CA SER A 104 -7.51 2.27 -20.50
C SER A 104 -6.45 1.18 -20.61
N ASP A 105 -6.31 0.60 -21.81
CA ASP A 105 -5.36 -0.45 -22.11
C ASP A 105 -3.96 0.14 -22.42
N PHE A 106 -2.93 -0.49 -21.82
CA PHE A 106 -1.51 -0.26 -22.09
C PHE A 106 -0.90 -1.39 -22.95
N SER A 107 -1.72 -2.14 -23.70
CA SER A 107 -1.26 -3.27 -24.49
C SER A 107 -0.09 -2.89 -25.41
N GLY A 108 0.92 -3.75 -25.42
CA GLY A 108 2.18 -3.51 -26.10
C GLY A 108 3.30 -2.96 -25.19
N LYS A 109 2.99 -2.60 -23.94
CA LYS A 109 4.01 -2.27 -22.94
C LYS A 109 4.75 -3.53 -22.52
N ASP A 110 6.08 -3.47 -22.51
CA ASP A 110 6.91 -4.53 -21.93
C ASP A 110 6.85 -4.47 -20.40
N MET A 111 6.33 -5.54 -19.78
CA MET A 111 6.22 -5.70 -18.33
C MET A 111 7.35 -6.53 -17.73
N SER A 112 8.30 -7.04 -18.53
CA SER A 112 9.33 -7.98 -18.09
C SER A 112 10.34 -7.41 -17.09
N ALA A 113 10.47 -6.08 -17.03
CA ALA A 113 11.35 -5.40 -16.06
C ALA A 113 10.76 -5.31 -14.67
N TYR A 114 9.43 -5.44 -14.54
CA TYR A 114 8.75 -5.42 -13.24
C TYR A 114 8.84 -6.77 -12.54
N LEU A 115 8.65 -6.76 -11.21
CA LEU A 115 8.47 -8.00 -10.45
C LEU A 115 7.28 -8.79 -11.01
N PRO A 116 7.41 -10.12 -11.25
CA PRO A 116 6.39 -10.92 -11.94
C PRO A 116 4.99 -10.83 -11.32
N THR A 117 4.89 -10.82 -9.98
CA THR A 117 3.61 -10.71 -9.26
C THR A 117 2.86 -9.42 -9.57
N TYR A 118 3.59 -8.31 -9.79
CA TYR A 118 2.98 -7.01 -10.14
C TYR A 118 2.65 -6.93 -11.64
N ALA A 119 3.47 -7.53 -12.50
CA ALA A 119 3.14 -7.64 -13.92
C ALA A 119 1.85 -8.47 -14.11
N GLU A 120 1.70 -9.57 -13.36
CA GLU A 120 0.49 -10.41 -13.37
C GLU A 120 -0.73 -9.68 -12.83
N ALA A 121 -0.62 -8.99 -11.67
CA ALA A 121 -1.72 -8.27 -11.05
C ALA A 121 -2.31 -7.17 -11.96
N ASN A 122 -1.49 -6.60 -12.85
CA ASN A 122 -1.87 -5.55 -13.79
C ASN A 122 -2.33 -6.08 -15.15
N THR A 123 -2.30 -7.40 -15.36
CA THR A 123 -2.73 -8.04 -16.62
C THR A 123 -4.05 -8.77 -16.40
N VAL A 124 -5.11 -8.31 -17.03
CA VAL A 124 -6.47 -8.86 -16.94
C VAL A 124 -6.93 -9.26 -18.33
N ASP A 125 -7.31 -10.52 -18.52
CA ASP A 125 -7.74 -11.09 -19.83
C ASP A 125 -6.75 -10.77 -20.96
N GLY A 126 -5.45 -10.84 -20.66
CA GLY A 126 -4.36 -10.57 -21.60
C GLY A 126 -4.12 -9.09 -21.93
N LYS A 127 -4.83 -8.16 -21.27
CA LYS A 127 -4.65 -6.71 -21.41
C LYS A 127 -3.93 -6.13 -20.20
N ILE A 128 -3.02 -5.22 -20.43
CA ILE A 128 -2.37 -4.44 -19.37
C ILE A 128 -3.26 -3.25 -19.03
N VAL A 129 -3.86 -3.26 -17.84
CA VAL A 129 -4.92 -2.31 -17.45
C VAL A 129 -4.43 -1.24 -16.47
N ALA A 130 -3.22 -1.40 -15.95
CA ALA A 130 -2.52 -0.44 -15.10
C ALA A 130 -1.02 -0.74 -15.14
N LEU A 131 -0.18 0.16 -14.61
CA LEU A 131 1.25 -0.06 -14.42
C LEU A 131 1.61 0.04 -12.93
N PRO A 132 2.57 -0.76 -12.44
CA PRO A 132 2.96 -0.75 -11.02
C PRO A 132 3.51 0.62 -10.57
N ALA A 133 2.93 1.20 -9.52
CA ALA A 133 3.44 2.41 -8.89
C ALA A 133 4.53 2.08 -7.86
N PHE A 134 4.23 1.18 -6.94
CA PHE A 134 5.18 0.65 -5.96
C PHE A 134 4.72 -0.69 -5.42
N ALA A 135 5.68 -1.51 -5.03
CA ALA A 135 5.44 -2.77 -4.33
C ALA A 135 5.21 -2.52 -2.83
N ASP A 136 4.49 -3.41 -2.17
CA ASP A 136 4.40 -3.43 -0.72
C ASP A 136 4.18 -4.85 -0.20
N SER A 137 4.55 -5.05 1.05
CA SER A 137 4.30 -6.28 1.81
C SER A 137 4.22 -5.96 3.30
N MET A 138 3.57 -6.83 4.06
CA MET A 138 3.57 -6.72 5.50
C MET A 138 4.86 -7.28 6.09
N PHE A 139 5.37 -6.61 7.12
CA PHE A 139 6.55 -6.99 7.88
C PHE A 139 6.25 -7.01 9.37
N LEU A 140 7.07 -7.75 10.13
CA LEU A 140 7.14 -7.64 11.57
C LEU A 140 8.14 -6.55 11.94
N TYR A 141 7.65 -5.43 12.46
CA TYR A 141 8.47 -4.42 13.13
C TYR A 141 8.61 -4.78 14.59
N TYR A 142 9.81 -4.60 15.13
CA TYR A 142 10.07 -4.93 16.54
C TYR A 142 11.00 -3.92 17.20
N ARG A 143 10.87 -3.77 18.51
CA ARG A 143 11.76 -2.98 19.36
C ARG A 143 13.09 -3.75 19.53
N LYS A 144 14.04 -3.45 18.64
CA LYS A 144 15.36 -4.07 18.63
C LYS A 144 16.08 -3.89 19.97
N ASP A 145 16.02 -2.68 20.52
CA ASP A 145 16.62 -2.35 21.82
C ASP A 145 16.07 -3.23 22.96
N LEU A 146 14.77 -3.54 22.94
CA LEU A 146 14.18 -4.41 23.96
C LEU A 146 14.53 -5.88 23.73
N LEU A 147 14.50 -6.36 22.49
CA LEU A 147 14.91 -7.72 22.19
C LEU A 147 16.37 -7.96 22.60
N ASP A 148 17.28 -7.04 22.23
CA ASP A 148 18.70 -7.09 22.61
C ASP A 148 18.87 -7.10 24.14
N LYS A 149 18.13 -6.24 24.87
CA LYS A 149 18.17 -6.17 26.35
C LYS A 149 17.83 -7.51 27.00
N TYR A 150 16.88 -8.25 26.43
CA TYR A 150 16.42 -9.56 26.98
C TYR A 150 17.09 -10.75 26.32
N GLY A 151 18.04 -10.57 25.41
CA GLY A 151 18.76 -11.64 24.68
C GLY A 151 17.81 -12.49 23.81
N ILE A 152 16.82 -11.84 23.16
CA ILE A 152 15.81 -12.50 22.33
C ILE A 152 16.13 -12.22 20.85
N GLN A 153 16.11 -13.25 20.01
CA GLN A 153 16.17 -13.09 18.57
C GLN A 153 14.77 -12.74 18.01
N PRO A 154 14.68 -12.09 16.85
CA PRO A 154 13.41 -11.87 16.17
C PRO A 154 12.64 -13.19 15.99
N PRO A 155 11.37 -13.29 16.42
CA PRO A 155 10.61 -14.53 16.39
C PRO A 155 10.31 -14.98 14.96
N THR A 156 10.41 -16.28 14.71
CA THR A 156 10.11 -16.93 13.44
C THR A 156 8.75 -17.62 13.44
N THR A 157 8.20 -17.86 14.62
CA THR A 157 6.86 -18.42 14.82
C THR A 157 6.00 -17.51 15.71
N TRP A 158 4.67 -17.60 15.57
CA TRP A 158 3.73 -16.87 16.42
C TRP A 158 3.83 -17.27 17.89
N ASP A 159 4.18 -18.53 18.18
CA ASP A 159 4.41 -18.99 19.55
C ASP A 159 5.64 -18.33 20.16
N GLU A 160 6.77 -18.27 19.43
CA GLU A 160 7.98 -17.55 19.85
C GLU A 160 7.68 -16.06 20.08
N LEU A 161 6.84 -15.43 19.23
CA LEU A 161 6.44 -14.04 19.41
C LEU A 161 5.67 -13.85 20.72
N LYS A 162 4.74 -14.77 21.05
CA LYS A 162 4.00 -14.73 22.33
C LYS A 162 4.92 -14.86 23.52
N GLU A 163 5.86 -15.81 23.48
CA GLU A 163 6.85 -16.03 24.56
C GLU A 163 7.73 -14.79 24.74
N ALA A 164 8.24 -14.21 23.63
CA ALA A 164 9.03 -12.99 23.65
C ALA A 164 8.25 -11.81 24.25
N ALA A 165 6.99 -11.65 23.80
CA ALA A 165 6.13 -10.57 24.28
C ALA A 165 5.89 -10.67 25.80
N LYS A 166 5.52 -11.83 26.29
CA LYS A 166 5.30 -12.07 27.74
C LYS A 166 6.56 -11.78 28.55
N LYS A 167 7.72 -12.33 28.13
CA LYS A 167 9.00 -12.12 28.83
C LYS A 167 9.37 -10.64 28.91
N VAL A 168 9.23 -9.89 27.82
CA VAL A 168 9.59 -8.46 27.80
C VAL A 168 8.58 -7.64 28.60
N MET A 169 7.27 -7.87 28.44
CA MET A 169 6.23 -7.15 29.19
C MET A 169 6.38 -7.34 30.70
N GLU A 170 6.64 -8.58 31.14
CA GLU A 170 6.90 -8.90 32.56
C GLU A 170 8.18 -8.24 33.07
N GLY A 171 9.24 -8.21 32.26
CA GLY A 171 10.52 -7.63 32.63
C GLY A 171 10.52 -6.11 32.67
N GLU A 172 9.83 -5.45 31.72
CA GLU A 172 9.73 -3.98 31.69
C GLU A 172 8.81 -3.42 32.76
N LYS A 173 7.82 -4.19 33.24
CA LYS A 173 6.83 -3.75 34.24
C LYS A 173 6.14 -2.44 33.89
N ASN A 174 6.03 -2.17 32.60
CA ASN A 174 5.35 -0.99 32.07
C ASN A 174 3.92 -1.39 31.64
N PRO A 175 2.87 -0.97 32.35
CA PRO A 175 1.50 -1.35 32.04
C PRO A 175 0.98 -0.79 30.72
N GLU A 176 1.66 0.21 30.15
CA GLU A 176 1.33 0.77 28.83
C GLU A 176 1.97 0.00 27.67
N LEU A 177 3.00 -0.85 27.96
CA LEU A 177 3.66 -1.62 26.93
C LEU A 177 2.84 -2.85 26.55
N GLN A 178 2.40 -2.91 25.31
CA GLN A 178 1.72 -4.05 24.72
C GLN A 178 2.70 -4.95 23.96
N GLY A 179 2.42 -6.24 23.87
CA GLY A 179 3.26 -7.18 23.16
C GLY A 179 3.15 -7.06 21.65
N LEU A 180 1.91 -6.94 21.12
CA LEU A 180 1.67 -6.92 19.66
C LEU A 180 0.54 -5.97 19.29
N SER A 181 0.76 -5.16 18.26
CA SER A 181 -0.28 -4.41 17.57
C SER A 181 -0.44 -4.93 16.12
N PHE A 182 -1.69 -5.14 15.70
CA PHE A 182 -2.06 -5.61 14.36
C PHE A 182 -3.41 -5.04 13.94
N GLN A 183 -3.79 -5.23 12.68
CA GLN A 183 -4.99 -4.63 12.09
C GLN A 183 -6.22 -5.48 12.37
N GLY A 184 -7.01 -5.09 13.35
CA GLY A 184 -8.23 -5.79 13.77
C GLY A 184 -9.53 -5.11 13.33
N LYS A 185 -9.48 -3.82 12.96
CA LYS A 185 -10.63 -3.07 12.45
C LYS A 185 -11.13 -3.68 11.14
N ALA A 186 -12.43 -3.57 10.86
CA ALA A 186 -13.05 -4.11 9.64
C ALA A 186 -12.63 -3.33 8.37
N ILE A 187 -11.32 -3.30 8.10
CA ILE A 187 -10.66 -2.70 6.94
C ILE A 187 -9.90 -3.76 6.16
N GLU A 188 -9.37 -3.41 4.98
CA GLU A 188 -8.63 -4.32 4.10
C GLU A 188 -7.47 -5.03 4.79
N GLY A 189 -6.79 -4.36 5.72
CA GLY A 189 -5.74 -4.97 6.52
C GLY A 189 -6.19 -6.19 7.33
N ALA A 190 -7.45 -6.25 7.78
CA ALA A 190 -7.97 -7.43 8.48
C ALA A 190 -8.14 -8.65 7.56
N VAL A 191 -8.29 -8.45 6.24
CA VAL A 191 -8.25 -9.54 5.26
C VAL A 191 -6.87 -10.19 5.27
N CYS A 192 -5.80 -9.38 5.20
CA CYS A 192 -4.43 -9.89 5.31
C CYS A 192 -4.19 -10.54 6.68
N THR A 193 -4.62 -9.91 7.78
CA THR A 193 -4.54 -10.48 9.13
C THR A 193 -5.09 -11.91 9.15
N PHE A 194 -6.29 -12.14 8.61
CA PHE A 194 -6.87 -13.49 8.52
C PHE A 194 -6.03 -14.44 7.66
N LEU A 195 -5.57 -13.97 6.51
CA LEU A 195 -4.91 -14.82 5.52
C LEU A 195 -3.48 -15.22 5.90
N LEU A 196 -2.77 -14.44 6.74
CA LEU A 196 -1.40 -14.75 7.13
C LEU A 196 -1.24 -16.14 7.75
N PRO A 197 -1.96 -16.53 8.82
CA PRO A 197 -1.88 -17.88 9.37
C PRO A 197 -2.45 -18.94 8.42
N TYR A 198 -3.54 -18.61 7.70
CA TYR A 198 -4.18 -19.48 6.74
C TYR A 198 -3.22 -19.91 5.61
N TRP A 199 -2.49 -18.95 5.04
CA TRP A 199 -1.47 -19.23 4.04
C TRP A 199 -0.26 -19.94 4.63
N SER A 200 0.12 -19.63 5.86
CA SER A 200 1.23 -20.25 6.57
C SER A 200 1.02 -21.77 6.73
N GLU A 201 -0.22 -22.25 6.84
CA GLU A 201 -0.58 -23.67 6.82
C GLU A 201 -0.58 -24.29 5.40
N GLY A 202 -0.14 -23.55 4.38
CA GLY A 202 -0.13 -24.01 2.99
C GLY A 202 -1.51 -24.00 2.34
N LYS A 203 -2.48 -23.26 2.90
CA LYS A 203 -3.85 -23.17 2.36
C LYS A 203 -4.01 -22.00 1.42
N SER A 204 -4.86 -22.15 0.42
CA SER A 204 -5.28 -21.09 -0.49
C SER A 204 -6.81 -20.94 -0.45
N LEU A 205 -7.29 -19.70 -0.37
CA LEU A 205 -8.72 -19.42 -0.31
C LEU A 205 -9.42 -19.62 -1.66
N VAL A 206 -8.66 -19.46 -2.75
CA VAL A 206 -9.15 -19.63 -4.12
C VAL A 206 -8.12 -20.45 -4.90
N GLU A 207 -8.59 -21.49 -5.58
CA GLU A 207 -7.78 -22.28 -6.51
C GLU A 207 -8.52 -22.43 -7.84
N ASN A 208 -7.83 -22.19 -8.95
CA ASN A 208 -8.42 -22.27 -10.30
C ASN A 208 -9.72 -21.44 -10.43
N GLY A 209 -9.74 -20.25 -9.81
CA GLY A 209 -10.91 -19.35 -9.82
C GLY A 209 -12.10 -19.79 -8.96
N LYS A 210 -11.97 -20.87 -8.20
CA LYS A 210 -13.03 -21.42 -7.33
C LYS A 210 -12.65 -21.33 -5.87
N LEU A 211 -13.66 -21.19 -5.01
CA LEU A 211 -13.46 -21.20 -3.55
C LEU A 211 -12.89 -22.55 -3.11
N ASN A 212 -11.74 -22.51 -2.43
CA ASN A 212 -11.07 -23.64 -1.78
C ASN A 212 -10.97 -23.38 -0.28
N PHE A 213 -12.10 -23.34 0.41
CA PHE A 213 -12.17 -22.98 1.83
C PHE A 213 -11.88 -24.16 2.73
N ASP A 214 -10.80 -24.06 3.52
CA ASP A 214 -10.49 -25.03 4.60
C ASP A 214 -11.03 -24.46 5.93
N ASN A 215 -12.12 -25.08 6.42
CA ASN A 215 -12.79 -24.61 7.64
C ASN A 215 -11.88 -24.71 8.87
N LYS A 216 -11.06 -25.77 8.97
CA LYS A 216 -10.15 -25.95 10.12
C LYS A 216 -9.10 -24.84 10.14
N ALA A 217 -8.42 -24.60 9.03
CA ALA A 217 -7.42 -23.55 8.91
C ALA A 217 -8.01 -22.16 9.18
N ALA A 218 -9.26 -21.90 8.74
CA ALA A 218 -9.97 -20.66 9.02
C ALA A 218 -10.24 -20.48 10.52
N VAL A 219 -10.70 -21.52 11.22
CA VAL A 219 -10.89 -21.51 12.67
C VAL A 219 -9.57 -21.26 13.38
N ASP A 220 -8.49 -21.97 12.99
CA ASP A 220 -7.19 -21.86 13.62
C ASP A 220 -6.58 -20.45 13.43
N SER A 221 -6.73 -19.85 12.23
CA SER A 221 -6.33 -18.47 11.98
C SER A 221 -7.07 -17.47 12.88
N LEU A 222 -8.37 -17.61 13.02
CA LEU A 222 -9.18 -16.75 13.88
C LEU A 222 -8.82 -16.93 15.36
N LYS A 223 -8.60 -18.16 15.80
CA LYS A 223 -8.16 -18.49 17.18
C LYS A 223 -6.81 -17.89 17.50
N LEU A 224 -5.86 -17.96 16.56
CA LEU A 224 -4.53 -17.39 16.77
C LEU A 224 -4.63 -15.90 17.10
N TRP A 225 -5.31 -15.12 16.27
CA TRP A 225 -5.43 -13.66 16.48
C TRP A 225 -6.23 -13.32 17.76
N LYS A 226 -7.31 -14.06 18.01
CA LYS A 226 -8.07 -13.89 19.27
C LYS A 226 -7.24 -14.19 20.48
N SER A 227 -6.35 -15.18 20.45
CA SER A 227 -5.51 -15.57 21.58
C SER A 227 -4.54 -14.45 22.02
N PHE A 228 -4.06 -13.60 21.12
CA PHE A 228 -3.26 -12.43 21.50
C PHE A 228 -4.05 -11.44 22.38
N VAL A 229 -5.34 -11.33 22.15
CA VAL A 229 -6.25 -10.49 22.97
C VAL A 229 -6.55 -11.17 24.30
N ASP A 230 -6.93 -12.46 24.25
CA ASP A 230 -7.33 -13.22 25.42
C ASP A 230 -6.17 -13.40 26.42
N GLU A 231 -4.93 -13.53 25.92
CA GLU A 231 -3.71 -13.64 26.72
C GLU A 231 -3.15 -12.27 27.16
N GLY A 232 -3.81 -11.16 26.82
CA GLY A 232 -3.39 -9.81 27.19
C GLY A 232 -2.11 -9.31 26.48
N ILE A 233 -1.67 -9.98 25.41
CA ILE A 233 -0.51 -9.58 24.61
C ILE A 233 -0.88 -8.38 23.72
N SER A 234 -2.10 -8.37 23.19
CA SER A 234 -2.68 -7.24 22.46
C SER A 234 -3.81 -6.60 23.26
N LYS A 235 -4.08 -5.34 22.98
CA LYS A 235 -5.13 -4.59 23.68
C LYS A 235 -6.52 -5.16 23.40
N LYS A 236 -7.43 -5.03 24.37
CA LYS A 236 -8.78 -5.57 24.29
C LYS A 236 -9.62 -4.99 23.16
N ASN A 237 -9.40 -3.72 22.80
CA ASN A 237 -10.09 -3.06 21.69
C ASN A 237 -9.31 -3.12 20.37
N ILE A 238 -8.56 -4.19 20.13
CA ILE A 238 -7.81 -4.39 18.88
C ILE A 238 -8.73 -4.35 17.63
N SER A 239 -10.01 -4.69 17.79
CA SER A 239 -11.03 -4.61 16.75
C SER A 239 -11.31 -3.19 16.24
N GLU A 240 -10.80 -2.16 16.90
CA GLU A 240 -10.88 -0.76 16.47
C GLU A 240 -9.60 -0.28 15.80
N VAL A 241 -8.53 -1.09 15.81
CA VAL A 241 -7.18 -0.71 15.33
C VAL A 241 -7.09 -0.84 13.83
N ALA A 242 -6.90 0.29 13.17
CA ALA A 242 -6.62 0.39 11.75
C ALA A 242 -5.10 0.36 11.46
N THR A 243 -4.75 0.35 10.17
CA THR A 243 -3.35 0.31 9.71
C THR A 243 -2.51 1.46 10.29
N ASP A 244 -3.04 2.69 10.26
CA ASP A 244 -2.30 3.84 10.77
C ASP A 244 -2.23 3.88 12.30
N ASP A 245 -3.19 3.24 12.99
CA ASP A 245 -3.16 3.12 14.45
C ASP A 245 -2.01 2.21 14.91
N THR A 246 -1.79 1.05 14.24
CA THR A 246 -0.64 0.17 14.56
C THR A 246 0.69 0.91 14.38
N ARG A 247 0.80 1.73 13.32
CA ARG A 247 1.97 2.58 13.07
C ARG A 247 2.17 3.57 14.22
N LYS A 248 1.12 4.32 14.59
CA LYS A 248 1.19 5.33 15.66
C LYS A 248 1.54 4.72 17.02
N GLU A 249 0.97 3.56 17.34
CA GLU A 249 1.25 2.85 18.59
C GLU A 249 2.73 2.42 18.67
N PHE A 250 3.27 1.87 17.59
CA PHE A 250 4.69 1.49 17.54
C PHE A 250 5.60 2.72 17.55
N GLN A 251 5.30 3.74 16.76
CA GLN A 251 6.04 5.00 16.71
C GLN A 251 6.12 5.69 18.08
N ALA A 252 5.05 5.58 18.88
CA ALA A 252 4.99 6.10 20.24
C ALA A 252 5.70 5.20 21.29
N GLY A 253 6.33 4.08 20.87
CA GLY A 253 7.01 3.15 21.76
C GLY A 253 6.08 2.35 22.68
N LYS A 254 4.79 2.27 22.39
CA LYS A 254 3.76 1.62 23.21
C LYS A 254 3.61 0.13 22.95
N VAL A 255 4.25 -0.41 21.91
CA VAL A 255 4.18 -1.83 21.57
C VAL A 255 5.55 -2.39 21.26
N LEU A 256 5.77 -3.67 21.59
CA LEU A 256 7.01 -4.39 21.34
C LEU A 256 7.11 -4.83 19.87
N PHE A 257 6.02 -5.36 19.32
CA PHE A 257 5.89 -5.83 17.95
C PHE A 257 4.73 -5.13 17.24
N ALA A 258 4.90 -4.84 15.95
CA ALA A 258 3.80 -4.37 15.10
C ALA A 258 3.82 -5.07 13.74
N VAL A 259 2.65 -5.52 13.27
CA VAL A 259 2.45 -5.99 11.90
C VAL A 259 2.02 -4.77 11.07
N ASN A 260 2.86 -4.35 10.13
CA ASN A 260 2.54 -3.20 9.27
C ASN A 260 3.26 -3.30 7.91
N TRP A 261 2.91 -2.39 7.01
CA TRP A 261 3.42 -2.26 5.66
C TRP A 261 4.76 -1.50 5.62
N SER A 262 5.48 -1.56 4.49
CA SER A 262 6.80 -0.98 4.33
C SER A 262 6.87 0.53 4.62
N TYR A 263 5.85 1.29 4.26
CA TYR A 263 5.79 2.76 4.44
C TYR A 263 5.97 3.20 5.90
N ALA A 264 5.65 2.33 6.86
CA ALA A 264 5.73 2.64 8.28
C ALA A 264 7.16 2.95 8.74
N TRP A 265 8.18 2.40 8.07
CA TRP A 265 9.59 2.62 8.39
C TRP A 265 9.97 4.09 8.43
N THR A 266 9.58 4.88 7.41
CA THR A 266 9.89 6.33 7.37
C THR A 266 9.38 7.06 8.61
N HIS A 267 8.19 6.69 9.09
CA HIS A 267 7.63 7.27 10.29
C HIS A 267 8.39 6.86 11.56
N PHE A 268 8.87 5.62 11.59
CA PHE A 268 9.63 5.11 12.75
C PHE A 268 11.00 5.75 12.86
N GLN A 269 11.61 6.18 11.75
CA GLN A 269 12.88 6.89 11.71
C GLN A 269 12.71 8.43 11.75
N GLY A 270 11.49 8.94 11.79
CA GLY A 270 11.19 10.36 11.86
C GLY A 270 11.56 10.98 13.22
N LYS A 271 11.77 12.31 13.23
CA LYS A 271 12.13 13.07 14.44
C LYS A 271 11.10 12.99 15.57
N GLU A 272 9.83 12.79 15.21
CA GLU A 272 8.72 12.65 16.16
C GLU A 272 8.61 11.23 16.75
N SER A 273 9.44 10.29 16.29
CA SER A 273 9.38 8.90 16.73
C SER A 273 10.10 8.69 18.06
N GLN A 274 9.45 7.98 18.97
CA GLN A 274 10.05 7.53 20.24
C GLN A 274 10.91 6.28 20.06
N VAL A 275 10.86 5.68 18.86
CA VAL A 275 11.58 4.43 18.52
C VAL A 275 12.64 4.64 17.44
N ASN A 276 12.99 5.87 17.11
CA ASN A 276 14.06 6.15 16.17
C ASN A 276 15.34 5.38 16.58
N ASP A 277 16.02 4.76 15.62
CA ASP A 277 17.22 3.91 15.80
C ASP A 277 17.02 2.65 16.68
N LYS A 278 15.77 2.35 17.12
CA LYS A 278 15.43 1.21 17.97
C LYS A 278 14.62 0.13 17.23
N VAL A 279 14.44 0.28 15.93
CA VAL A 279 13.55 -0.56 15.13
C VAL A 279 14.32 -1.63 14.38
N GLY A 280 13.85 -2.86 14.50
CA GLY A 280 14.22 -3.94 13.59
C GLY A 280 13.03 -4.33 12.70
N VAL A 281 13.34 -4.91 11.55
CA VAL A 281 12.37 -5.44 10.58
C VAL A 281 12.68 -6.91 10.35
N ALA A 282 11.65 -7.74 10.36
CA ALA A 282 11.75 -9.17 10.09
C ALA A 282 10.58 -9.66 9.22
N ARG A 283 10.72 -10.87 8.69
CA ARG A 283 9.60 -11.59 8.09
C ARG A 283 8.52 -11.83 9.14
N LEU A 284 7.26 -11.90 8.70
CA LEU A 284 6.16 -12.29 9.58
C LEU A 284 6.36 -13.73 10.08
N PRO A 285 6.02 -14.01 11.35
CA PRO A 285 6.12 -15.36 11.90
C PRO A 285 5.21 -16.36 11.19
N ALA A 286 5.62 -17.61 11.20
CA ALA A 286 4.82 -18.74 10.72
C ALA A 286 3.97 -19.34 11.86
N VAL A 287 2.92 -20.08 11.53
CA VAL A 287 2.33 -21.05 12.46
C VAL A 287 3.31 -22.22 12.66
N LYS A 288 3.19 -22.94 13.77
CA LYS A 288 4.07 -24.05 14.05
C LYS A 288 4.01 -25.13 12.93
N GLY A 289 5.16 -25.39 12.32
CA GLY A 289 5.28 -26.33 11.19
C GLY A 289 4.82 -25.77 9.84
N GLY A 290 4.44 -24.51 9.77
CA GLY A 290 4.08 -23.81 8.56
C GLY A 290 5.22 -23.00 7.96
N GLU A 291 4.91 -22.23 6.92
CA GLU A 291 5.85 -21.36 6.21
C GLU A 291 5.65 -19.90 6.60
N GLN A 292 6.74 -19.13 6.64
CA GLN A 292 6.66 -17.67 6.76
C GLN A 292 6.08 -17.11 5.46
N THR A 293 4.96 -16.42 5.56
CA THR A 293 4.26 -15.80 4.43
C THR A 293 4.00 -14.35 4.72
N THR A 294 3.71 -13.58 3.68
CA THR A 294 3.22 -12.20 3.80
C THR A 294 2.11 -11.91 2.79
N CYS A 295 1.36 -10.86 3.06
CA CYS A 295 0.32 -10.38 2.17
C CYS A 295 0.95 -9.48 1.10
N LEU A 296 0.66 -9.77 -0.18
CA LEU A 296 0.99 -8.89 -1.29
C LEU A 296 0.18 -7.59 -1.15
N GLY A 297 0.89 -6.50 -1.05
CA GLY A 297 0.38 -5.14 -1.14
C GLY A 297 0.94 -4.46 -2.38
N GLY A 298 0.79 -3.14 -2.43
CA GLY A 298 1.26 -2.33 -3.54
C GLY A 298 0.13 -1.56 -4.21
N TRP A 299 0.53 -0.62 -5.05
CA TRP A 299 -0.39 0.29 -5.71
C TRP A 299 0.02 0.45 -7.17
N GLU A 300 -0.98 0.74 -7.98
CA GLU A 300 -0.90 0.74 -9.42
C GLU A 300 -1.39 2.09 -9.96
N PHE A 301 -0.90 2.52 -11.11
CA PHE A 301 -1.46 3.65 -11.83
C PHE A 301 -2.26 3.17 -13.04
N GLY A 302 -3.56 3.42 -13.03
CA GLY A 302 -4.44 3.25 -14.17
C GLY A 302 -4.77 4.60 -14.83
N VAL A 303 -5.00 4.61 -16.14
CA VAL A 303 -5.58 5.77 -16.83
C VAL A 303 -7.09 5.61 -16.89
N SER A 304 -7.82 6.64 -16.48
CA SER A 304 -9.29 6.66 -16.55
C SER A 304 -9.77 6.50 -18.00
N ALA A 305 -10.65 5.54 -18.25
CA ALA A 305 -11.28 5.38 -19.57
C ALA A 305 -12.09 6.62 -20.01
N TYR A 306 -12.42 7.51 -19.07
CA TYR A 306 -13.18 8.74 -19.31
C TYR A 306 -12.29 9.99 -19.43
N SER A 307 -10.97 9.85 -19.25
CA SER A 307 -10.03 10.94 -19.50
C SER A 307 -10.15 11.45 -20.93
N LYS A 308 -10.13 12.77 -21.07
CA LYS A 308 -10.09 13.44 -22.39
C LYS A 308 -8.68 13.61 -22.93
N GLN A 309 -7.66 13.20 -22.14
CA GLN A 309 -6.24 13.38 -22.42
C GLN A 309 -5.49 12.04 -22.32
N GLN A 310 -6.02 11.01 -22.98
CA GLN A 310 -5.56 9.61 -22.88
C GLN A 310 -4.05 9.44 -23.10
N ASP A 311 -3.52 10.07 -24.16
CA ASP A 311 -2.12 9.90 -24.53
C ASP A 311 -1.18 10.58 -23.53
N GLU A 312 -1.53 11.77 -23.06
CA GLU A 312 -0.71 12.48 -22.06
C GLU A 312 -0.79 11.79 -20.70
N ALA A 313 -1.97 11.29 -20.31
CA ALA A 313 -2.14 10.51 -19.10
C ALA A 313 -1.32 9.20 -19.13
N LYS A 314 -1.27 8.50 -20.25
CA LYS A 314 -0.43 7.31 -20.43
C LYS A 314 1.06 7.61 -20.31
N LYS A 315 1.54 8.70 -20.93
CA LYS A 315 2.94 9.15 -20.79
C LYS A 315 3.29 9.46 -19.33
N LEU A 316 2.39 10.12 -18.60
CA LEU A 316 2.58 10.40 -17.18
C LEU A 316 2.67 9.11 -16.38
N VAL A 317 1.75 8.15 -16.58
CA VAL A 317 1.76 6.86 -15.90
C VAL A 317 3.04 6.08 -16.21
N GLU A 318 3.48 6.03 -17.47
CA GLU A 318 4.74 5.38 -17.86
C GLU A 318 5.96 6.00 -17.17
N TYR A 319 5.98 7.33 -17.04
CA TYR A 319 7.04 8.01 -16.30
C TYR A 319 7.02 7.69 -14.81
N LEU A 320 5.84 7.79 -14.18
CA LEU A 320 5.69 7.56 -12.73
C LEU A 320 5.94 6.10 -12.34
N SER A 321 5.66 5.15 -13.24
CA SER A 321 5.94 3.72 -13.06
C SER A 321 7.35 3.33 -13.51
N GLY A 322 8.17 4.27 -13.97
CA GLY A 322 9.52 4.02 -14.44
C GLY A 322 10.52 3.75 -13.31
N GLN A 323 11.64 3.08 -13.67
CA GLN A 323 12.66 2.66 -12.71
C GLN A 323 13.27 3.83 -11.93
N ASP A 324 13.50 4.98 -12.57
CA ASP A 324 14.07 6.17 -11.92
C ASP A 324 13.13 6.74 -10.84
N VAL A 325 11.83 6.80 -11.12
CA VAL A 325 10.84 7.23 -10.13
C VAL A 325 10.69 6.19 -9.03
N SER A 326 10.70 4.90 -9.37
CA SER A 326 10.69 3.81 -8.38
C SER A 326 11.87 3.91 -7.42
N LYS A 327 13.10 4.18 -7.93
CA LYS A 327 14.29 4.46 -7.11
C LYS A 327 14.10 5.71 -6.24
N PHE A 328 13.60 6.79 -6.83
CA PHE A 328 13.35 8.03 -6.09
C PHE A 328 12.36 7.84 -4.95
N MET A 329 11.26 7.11 -5.19
CA MET A 329 10.25 6.82 -4.17
C MET A 329 10.77 5.86 -3.09
N ALA A 330 11.60 4.89 -3.45
CA ALA A 330 12.27 4.01 -2.48
C ALA A 330 13.09 4.81 -1.48
N ILE A 331 13.93 5.72 -1.95
CA ILE A 331 14.84 6.51 -1.10
C ILE A 331 14.09 7.55 -0.27
N ASN A 332 13.09 8.24 -0.86
CA ASN A 332 12.46 9.41 -0.23
C ASN A 332 11.15 9.10 0.50
N ALA A 333 10.52 7.97 0.20
CA ALA A 333 9.22 7.59 0.76
C ALA A 333 9.21 6.18 1.38
N THR A 334 10.30 5.41 1.29
CA THR A 334 10.41 4.00 1.70
C THR A 334 9.33 3.12 1.06
N LEU A 335 8.93 3.45 -0.17
CA LEU A 335 8.06 2.59 -0.95
C LEU A 335 8.91 1.53 -1.65
N LEU A 336 8.53 0.25 -1.50
CA LEU A 336 9.29 -0.85 -2.08
C LEU A 336 9.28 -0.77 -3.61
N PRO A 337 10.45 -0.94 -4.25
CA PRO A 337 10.53 -0.92 -5.71
C PRO A 337 9.75 -2.05 -6.37
N THR A 338 9.19 -1.78 -7.54
CA THR A 338 8.60 -2.81 -8.42
C THR A 338 9.62 -3.46 -9.35
N TYR A 339 10.90 -3.06 -9.26
CA TYR A 339 12.04 -3.55 -10.04
C TYR A 339 13.02 -4.31 -9.13
N ALA A 340 13.26 -5.59 -9.40
CA ALA A 340 14.15 -6.45 -8.60
C ALA A 340 15.58 -5.88 -8.49
N SER A 341 16.09 -5.21 -9.54
CA SER A 341 17.42 -4.61 -9.57
C SER A 341 17.62 -3.54 -8.50
N LEU A 342 16.58 -2.81 -8.12
CA LEU A 342 16.65 -1.71 -7.16
C LEU A 342 16.87 -2.17 -5.72
N TYR A 343 16.54 -3.42 -5.39
CA TYR A 343 16.82 -3.99 -4.06
C TYR A 343 18.32 -4.22 -3.79
N LYS A 344 19.13 -4.21 -4.86
CA LYS A 344 20.60 -4.31 -4.80
C LYS A 344 21.29 -3.01 -5.22
N ASP A 345 20.54 -1.95 -5.52
CA ASP A 345 21.07 -0.64 -5.89
C ASP A 345 21.79 -0.01 -4.67
N ALA A 346 23.01 0.49 -4.89
CA ALA A 346 23.86 1.00 -3.81
C ALA A 346 23.26 2.23 -3.09
N ASP A 347 22.58 3.12 -3.82
CA ASP A 347 21.97 4.30 -3.21
C ASP A 347 20.73 3.92 -2.40
N VAL A 348 19.92 2.98 -2.93
CA VAL A 348 18.72 2.46 -2.24
C VAL A 348 19.12 1.74 -0.95
N THR A 349 20.05 0.80 -1.02
CA THR A 349 20.49 0.02 0.15
C THR A 349 21.28 0.85 1.16
N LYS A 350 21.96 1.90 0.72
CA LYS A 350 22.57 2.88 1.62
C LYS A 350 21.53 3.71 2.37
N ALA A 351 20.46 4.12 1.70
CA ALA A 351 19.38 4.90 2.31
C ALA A 351 18.50 4.03 3.21
N ILE A 352 18.17 2.82 2.78
CA ILE A 352 17.26 1.88 3.46
C ILE A 352 17.90 0.49 3.51
N PRO A 353 18.81 0.22 4.46
CA PRO A 353 19.63 -1.00 4.47
C PRO A 353 18.81 -2.31 4.45
N TRP A 354 17.65 -2.36 5.12
CA TRP A 354 16.85 -3.57 5.20
C TRP A 354 16.16 -3.95 3.86
N PHE A 355 16.13 -3.04 2.86
CA PHE A 355 15.61 -3.38 1.53
C PHE A 355 16.41 -4.48 0.83
N ALA A 356 17.69 -4.63 1.16
CA ALA A 356 18.50 -5.74 0.64
C ALA A 356 17.89 -7.11 0.95
N ASP A 357 17.22 -7.24 2.12
CA ASP A 357 16.59 -8.48 2.59
C ASP A 357 15.09 -8.55 2.26
N ALA A 358 14.51 -7.47 1.74
CA ALA A 358 13.07 -7.41 1.46
C ALA A 358 12.66 -8.13 0.16
N LEU A 359 13.56 -8.23 -0.83
CA LEU A 359 13.22 -8.83 -2.13
C LEU A 359 12.63 -10.24 -2.03
N PRO A 360 13.24 -11.21 -1.31
CA PRO A 360 12.65 -12.54 -1.20
C PRO A 360 11.29 -12.55 -0.48
N VAL A 361 11.01 -11.54 0.34
CA VAL A 361 9.71 -11.39 1.01
C VAL A 361 8.66 -10.95 -0.01
N VAL A 362 8.99 -9.92 -0.81
CA VAL A 362 8.08 -9.39 -1.83
C VAL A 362 7.81 -10.40 -2.95
N GLU A 363 8.85 -11.15 -3.40
CA GLU A 363 8.70 -12.18 -4.44
C GLU A 363 7.84 -13.36 -4.00
N THR A 364 7.82 -13.67 -2.70
CA THR A 364 7.03 -14.77 -2.13
C THR A 364 5.72 -14.33 -1.49
N ALA A 365 5.38 -13.04 -1.57
CA ALA A 365 4.13 -12.51 -1.04
C ALA A 365 2.91 -13.15 -1.72
N LYS A 366 1.90 -13.47 -0.92
CA LYS A 366 0.67 -14.12 -1.38
C LYS A 366 -0.38 -13.07 -1.76
N ALA A 367 -0.90 -13.18 -2.96
CA ALA A 367 -1.99 -12.32 -3.41
C ALA A 367 -3.31 -12.67 -2.69
N ARG A 368 -4.06 -11.65 -2.33
CA ARG A 368 -5.46 -11.79 -1.91
C ARG A 368 -6.28 -12.33 -3.09
N PRO A 369 -7.47 -12.93 -2.88
CA PRO A 369 -8.28 -13.50 -3.96
C PRO A 369 -8.49 -12.54 -5.14
N VAL A 370 -8.06 -12.91 -6.34
CA VAL A 370 -8.26 -12.10 -7.55
C VAL A 370 -9.62 -12.43 -8.14
N THR A 371 -10.56 -11.48 -8.09
CA THR A 371 -11.92 -11.61 -8.60
C THR A 371 -12.55 -10.24 -8.84
N PRO A 372 -13.39 -10.07 -9.87
CA PRO A 372 -14.15 -8.83 -10.07
C PRO A 372 -15.08 -8.49 -8.88
N ARG A 373 -15.45 -9.51 -8.08
CA ARG A 373 -16.29 -9.37 -6.88
C ARG A 373 -15.47 -9.24 -5.59
N TYR A 374 -14.25 -8.77 -5.68
CA TYR A 374 -13.33 -8.69 -4.52
C TYR A 374 -13.91 -7.90 -3.34
N ASN A 375 -14.67 -6.83 -3.60
CA ASN A 375 -15.28 -6.04 -2.51
C ASN A 375 -16.14 -6.89 -1.57
N GLU A 376 -16.91 -7.84 -2.12
CA GLU A 376 -17.79 -8.72 -1.36
C GLU A 376 -16.99 -9.80 -0.60
N VAL A 377 -15.90 -10.28 -1.22
CA VAL A 377 -14.94 -11.18 -0.55
C VAL A 377 -14.29 -10.48 0.64
N SER A 378 -13.73 -9.30 0.40
CA SER A 378 -13.08 -8.49 1.44
C SER A 378 -14.04 -8.17 2.58
N GLU A 379 -15.25 -7.66 2.28
CA GLU A 379 -16.25 -7.34 3.29
C GLU A 379 -16.61 -8.56 4.14
N THR A 380 -16.78 -9.72 3.51
CA THR A 380 -17.08 -10.95 4.23
C THR A 380 -15.97 -11.30 5.21
N ILE A 381 -14.70 -11.27 4.77
CA ILE A 381 -13.56 -11.65 5.62
C ILE A 381 -13.37 -10.61 6.74
N ARG A 382 -13.20 -9.32 6.39
CA ARG A 382 -12.85 -8.27 7.35
C ARG A 382 -13.91 -8.06 8.44
N THR A 383 -15.20 -8.16 8.10
CA THR A 383 -16.28 -8.03 9.09
C THR A 383 -16.35 -9.25 10.01
N THR A 384 -16.08 -10.44 9.49
CA THR A 384 -16.06 -11.68 10.28
C THR A 384 -14.86 -11.69 11.25
N VAL A 385 -13.66 -11.34 10.78
CA VAL A 385 -12.46 -11.20 11.63
C VAL A 385 -12.70 -10.19 12.76
N ASN A 386 -13.21 -9.01 12.40
CA ASN A 386 -13.54 -7.97 13.36
C ASN A 386 -14.54 -8.46 14.43
N GLY A 387 -15.58 -9.19 14.03
CA GLY A 387 -16.57 -9.74 14.93
C GLY A 387 -15.97 -10.73 15.95
N VAL A 388 -14.98 -11.55 15.53
CA VAL A 388 -14.25 -12.45 16.45
C VAL A 388 -13.39 -11.65 17.43
N LEU A 389 -12.65 -10.66 16.93
CA LEU A 389 -11.77 -9.83 17.75
C LEU A 389 -12.54 -8.95 18.72
N ALA A 390 -13.73 -8.51 18.35
CA ALA A 390 -14.66 -7.79 19.22
C ALA A 390 -15.39 -8.69 20.26
N GLY A 391 -15.24 -10.03 20.14
CA GLY A 391 -15.89 -10.99 21.03
C GLY A 391 -17.38 -11.20 20.76
N VAL A 392 -17.90 -10.75 19.62
CA VAL A 392 -19.33 -10.93 19.23
C VAL A 392 -19.59 -12.26 18.51
N MET A 393 -18.53 -12.94 18.05
CA MET A 393 -18.61 -14.21 17.35
C MET A 393 -17.56 -15.19 17.87
N THR A 394 -17.90 -16.48 17.90
CA THR A 394 -16.89 -17.52 18.09
C THR A 394 -16.09 -17.74 16.81
N PRO A 395 -14.81 -18.17 16.86
CA PRO A 395 -14.05 -18.53 15.67
C PRO A 395 -14.74 -19.57 14.80
N GLU A 396 -15.43 -20.54 15.39
CA GLU A 396 -16.16 -21.61 14.72
C GLU A 396 -17.39 -21.09 13.95
N ASP A 397 -18.20 -20.24 14.58
CA ASP A 397 -19.37 -19.64 13.91
C ASP A 397 -18.94 -18.65 12.84
N ALA A 398 -17.87 -17.91 13.09
CA ALA A 398 -17.28 -16.98 12.15
C ALA A 398 -16.79 -17.69 10.87
N ALA A 399 -16.06 -18.81 11.00
CA ALA A 399 -15.58 -19.59 9.87
C ALA A 399 -16.74 -20.16 9.04
N LYS A 400 -17.78 -20.71 9.69
CA LYS A 400 -18.99 -21.20 8.99
C LYS A 400 -19.71 -20.09 8.24
N GLN A 401 -19.85 -18.92 8.86
CA GLN A 401 -20.50 -17.76 8.21
C GLN A 401 -19.68 -17.26 7.03
N MET A 402 -18.35 -17.17 7.20
CA MET A 402 -17.41 -16.77 6.15
C MET A 402 -17.53 -17.72 4.95
N GLU A 403 -17.44 -19.03 5.16
CA GLU A 403 -17.59 -20.04 4.10
C GLU A 403 -18.91 -19.90 3.36
N SER A 404 -20.03 -19.81 4.10
CA SER A 404 -21.37 -19.69 3.52
C SER A 404 -21.53 -18.45 2.63
N ARG A 405 -20.96 -17.32 3.04
CA ARG A 405 -20.99 -16.07 2.27
C ARG A 405 -20.07 -16.15 1.04
N LEU A 406 -18.83 -16.63 1.21
CA LEU A 406 -17.86 -16.75 0.13
C LEU A 406 -18.33 -17.73 -0.96
N ARG A 407 -19.01 -18.84 -0.61
CA ARG A 407 -19.61 -19.76 -1.59
C ARG A 407 -20.66 -19.09 -2.48
N ARG A 408 -21.31 -18.02 -2.03
CA ARG A 408 -22.28 -17.27 -2.84
C ARG A 408 -21.60 -16.23 -3.74
N VAL A 409 -20.45 -15.74 -3.31
CA VAL A 409 -19.67 -14.71 -4.04
C VAL A 409 -18.80 -15.35 -5.11
N LEU A 410 -18.15 -16.48 -4.81
CA LEU A 410 -17.16 -17.16 -5.66
C LEU A 410 -17.75 -18.45 -6.28
N ARG A 411 -18.93 -18.33 -6.86
CA ARG A 411 -19.60 -19.42 -7.57
C ARG A 411 -19.03 -19.63 -8.95
#